data_46503ff41274de1750ee0d7068d425d0
#
_entry.id   46503ff41274de1750ee0d7068d425d0
#
_cell.length_a   1.000
_cell.length_b   1.000
_cell.length_c   1.000
_cell.angle_alpha   90.00
_cell.angle_beta   90.00
_cell.angle_gamma   90.00
#
_symmetry.space_group_name_H-M   'P 1'
#
loop_
_entity.id
_entity.type
_entity.pdbx_description
1 polymer ?
#
loop_
_entity_poly.entity_id
_entity_poly.type
_entity_poly.pdbx_seq_one_letter_code
_entity_poly.pdbx_strand_id
1 'polypeptide(L)'
;MEENKHQREEEAKRAEPIIHDAIEELLNKLSYLSVRPMMALLTEKADHIRRRELHRALVKLPDASEHERRIIDAMSRMIVRKMLRDPMIRFGEIAGKEEEGLYWNLFRDMFNLEKEW
;
A
#
# COMPACT_ATOMS: atom_id res chain seq x y z
N MET A 1 -21.72 33.81 -37.10
CA MET A 1 -20.35 33.44 -36.69
C MET A 1 -20.11 33.64 -35.19
N GLU A 2 -20.53 34.73 -34.63
CA GLU A 2 -20.36 35.00 -33.18
C GLU A 2 -21.14 34.06 -32.29
N GLU A 3 -22.36 33.66 -32.68
CA GLU A 3 -23.19 32.71 -31.93
C GLU A 3 -22.58 31.33 -31.85
N ASN A 4 -21.96 30.82 -32.92
CA ASN A 4 -21.27 29.52 -32.94
C ASN A 4 -20.02 29.53 -32.07
N LYS A 5 -19.30 30.61 -32.05
CA LYS A 5 -18.13 30.78 -31.20
C LYS A 5 -18.51 30.80 -29.71
N HIS A 6 -19.59 31.50 -29.38
CA HIS A 6 -20.12 31.58 -28.02
C HIS A 6 -20.63 30.21 -27.53
N GLN A 7 -21.32 29.47 -28.39
CA GLN A 7 -21.77 28.10 -28.09
C GLN A 7 -20.58 27.15 -27.84
N ARG A 8 -19.54 27.24 -28.62
CA ARG A 8 -18.33 26.44 -28.44
C ARG A 8 -17.61 26.73 -27.15
N GLU A 9 -17.55 28.00 -26.75
CA GLU A 9 -16.98 28.41 -25.48
C GLU A 9 -17.79 27.91 -24.30
N GLU A 10 -19.12 27.92 -24.37
CA GLU A 10 -20.00 27.35 -23.34
C GLU A 10 -19.87 25.83 -23.23
N GLU A 11 -19.83 25.13 -24.36
CA GLU A 11 -19.64 23.68 -24.40
C GLU A 11 -18.27 23.29 -23.81
N ALA A 12 -17.22 24.02 -24.11
CA ALA A 12 -15.89 23.82 -23.54
C ALA A 12 -15.91 24.00 -22.03
N LYS A 13 -16.58 25.00 -21.51
CA LYS A 13 -16.73 25.25 -20.07
C LYS A 13 -17.51 24.15 -19.35
N ARG A 14 -18.49 23.55 -20.00
CA ARG A 14 -19.26 22.43 -19.45
C ARG A 14 -18.45 21.13 -19.43
N ALA A 15 -17.59 20.92 -20.43
CA ALA A 15 -16.73 19.75 -20.53
C ALA A 15 -15.53 19.80 -19.57
N GLU A 16 -15.06 20.99 -19.22
CA GLU A 16 -13.88 21.22 -18.38
C GLU A 16 -13.91 20.49 -17.02
N PRO A 17 -15.02 20.56 -16.22
CA PRO A 17 -15.10 19.82 -14.96
C PRO A 17 -15.07 18.32 -15.14
N ILE A 18 -15.67 17.78 -16.20
CA ILE A 18 -15.69 16.33 -16.49
C ILE A 18 -14.31 15.86 -16.83
N ILE A 19 -13.55 16.61 -17.63
CA ILE A 19 -12.17 16.30 -18.00
C ILE A 19 -11.27 16.37 -16.77
N HIS A 20 -11.45 17.39 -15.93
CA HIS A 20 -10.70 17.56 -14.70
C HIS A 20 -10.90 16.36 -13.75
N ASP A 21 -12.15 15.94 -13.54
CA ASP A 21 -12.48 14.80 -12.70
C ASP A 21 -11.88 13.49 -13.25
N ALA A 22 -11.91 13.30 -14.57
CA ALA A 22 -11.31 12.11 -15.21
C ALA A 22 -9.78 12.08 -15.05
N ILE A 23 -9.12 13.23 -15.16
CA ILE A 23 -7.67 13.35 -14.95
C ILE A 23 -7.32 13.09 -13.50
N GLU A 24 -8.07 13.66 -12.57
CA GLU A 24 -7.88 13.47 -11.13
C GLU A 24 -8.02 11.99 -10.75
N GLU A 25 -9.05 11.32 -11.24
CA GLU A 25 -9.26 9.89 -11.02
C GLU A 25 -8.11 9.04 -11.57
N LEU A 26 -7.61 9.36 -12.78
CA LEU A 26 -6.46 8.69 -13.38
C LEU A 26 -5.20 8.90 -12.56
N LEU A 27 -4.93 10.13 -12.12
CA LEU A 27 -3.79 10.46 -11.27
C LEU A 27 -3.84 9.71 -9.94
N ASN A 28 -5.02 9.59 -9.32
CA ASN A 28 -5.21 8.83 -8.10
C ASN A 28 -4.89 7.33 -8.29
N LYS A 29 -5.33 6.75 -9.41
CA LYS A 29 -4.99 5.35 -9.75
C LYS A 29 -3.50 5.15 -9.96
N LEU A 30 -2.84 6.06 -10.69
CA LEU A 30 -1.40 6.01 -10.91
C LEU A 30 -0.62 6.16 -9.62
N SER A 31 -1.06 7.04 -8.73
CA SER A 31 -0.45 7.26 -7.42
C SER A 31 -0.58 6.03 -6.51
N TYR A 32 -1.75 5.38 -6.51
CA TYR A 32 -1.94 4.13 -5.80
C TYR A 32 -0.96 3.05 -6.31
N LEU A 33 -0.77 2.97 -7.63
CA LEU A 33 0.20 2.05 -8.23
C LEU A 33 1.64 2.38 -7.84
N SER A 34 1.96 3.64 -7.59
CA SER A 34 3.31 4.07 -7.18
C SER A 34 3.66 3.67 -5.74
N VAL A 35 2.69 3.63 -4.83
CA VAL A 35 2.92 3.19 -3.43
C VAL A 35 2.84 1.68 -3.26
N ARG A 36 2.31 0.97 -4.24
CA ARG A 36 2.14 -0.48 -4.21
C ARG A 36 3.47 -1.25 -4.03
N PRO A 37 4.58 -0.88 -4.70
CA PRO A 37 5.87 -1.51 -4.45
C PRO A 37 6.36 -1.36 -3.02
N MET A 38 6.09 -0.22 -2.38
CA MET A 38 6.43 0.02 -0.98
C MET A 38 5.63 -0.89 -0.05
N MET A 39 4.34 -1.04 -0.29
CA MET A 39 3.47 -1.95 0.44
C MET A 39 3.95 -3.39 0.31
N ALA A 40 4.34 -3.80 -0.89
CA ALA A 40 4.88 -5.13 -1.16
C ALA A 40 6.19 -5.37 -0.40
N LEU A 41 7.12 -4.43 -0.42
CA LEU A 41 8.38 -4.52 0.31
C LEU A 41 8.16 -4.64 1.81
N LEU A 42 7.26 -3.85 2.37
CA LEU A 42 6.93 -3.91 3.79
C LEU A 42 6.32 -5.26 4.16
N THR A 43 5.40 -5.77 3.36
CA THR A 43 4.76 -7.07 3.55
C THR A 43 5.78 -8.21 3.44
N GLU A 44 6.66 -8.18 2.45
CA GLU A 44 7.71 -9.17 2.26
C GLU A 44 8.67 -9.20 3.45
N LYS A 45 9.11 -8.06 3.92
CA LYS A 45 10.00 -7.97 5.07
C LYS A 45 9.33 -8.52 6.32
N ALA A 46 8.10 -8.13 6.60
CA ALA A 46 7.34 -8.61 7.74
C ALA A 46 7.15 -10.14 7.69
N ASP A 47 6.82 -10.67 6.51
CA ASP A 47 6.65 -12.11 6.33
C ASP A 47 7.97 -12.87 6.47
N HIS A 48 9.06 -12.30 6.02
CA HIS A 48 10.39 -12.88 6.20
C HIS A 48 10.74 -12.99 7.69
N ILE A 49 10.53 -11.93 8.46
CA ILE A 49 10.74 -11.92 9.91
C ILE A 49 9.84 -12.96 10.58
N ARG A 50 8.56 -12.99 10.21
CA ARG A 50 7.58 -13.93 10.74
C ARG A 50 8.02 -15.39 10.53
N ARG A 51 8.38 -15.77 9.32
CA ARG A 51 8.80 -17.13 8.99
C ARG A 51 10.06 -17.53 9.74
N ARG A 52 10.99 -16.64 9.86
CA ARG A 52 12.24 -16.85 10.59
C ARG A 52 11.98 -17.11 12.07
N GLU A 53 11.16 -16.30 12.70
CA GLU A 53 10.81 -16.46 14.11
C GLU A 53 9.91 -17.68 14.35
N LEU A 54 9.00 -17.96 13.42
CA LEU A 54 8.20 -19.19 13.46
C LEU A 54 9.09 -20.44 13.45
N HIS A 55 10.07 -20.49 12.56
CA HIS A 55 11.03 -21.59 12.49
C HIS A 55 11.79 -21.76 13.81
N ARG A 56 12.28 -20.66 14.36
CA ARG A 56 12.99 -20.67 15.65
C ARG A 56 12.13 -21.19 16.79
N ALA A 57 10.86 -20.82 16.83
CA ALA A 57 9.92 -21.28 17.83
C ALA A 57 9.64 -22.79 17.69
N LEU A 58 9.40 -23.27 16.47
CA LEU A 58 9.09 -24.66 16.21
C LEU A 58 10.28 -25.60 16.47
N VAL A 59 11.50 -25.15 16.27
CA VAL A 59 12.72 -25.87 16.63
C VAL A 59 12.77 -26.12 18.15
N LYS A 60 12.29 -25.18 18.95
CA LYS A 60 12.21 -25.28 20.41
C LYS A 60 11.07 -26.16 20.90
N LEU A 61 10.15 -26.54 20.02
CA LEU A 61 8.97 -27.34 20.32
C LEU A 61 8.94 -28.61 19.46
N PRO A 62 9.93 -29.52 19.63
CA PRO A 62 10.04 -30.70 18.75
C PRO A 62 8.85 -31.64 18.87
N ASP A 63 8.18 -31.66 20.02
CA ASP A 63 7.03 -32.54 20.29
C ASP A 63 5.68 -31.90 19.94
N ALA A 64 5.67 -30.69 19.39
CA ALA A 64 4.44 -30.04 18.98
C ALA A 64 3.73 -30.86 17.88
N SER A 65 2.43 -31.09 18.08
CA SER A 65 1.60 -31.75 17.07
C SER A 65 1.44 -30.86 15.85
N GLU A 66 1.02 -31.45 14.74
CA GLU A 66 0.73 -30.68 13.53
C GLU A 66 -0.37 -29.64 13.75
N HIS A 67 -1.36 -29.98 14.55
CA HIS A 67 -2.42 -29.04 14.96
C HIS A 67 -1.86 -27.84 15.74
N GLU A 68 -1.00 -28.09 16.71
CA GLU A 68 -0.33 -27.05 17.47
C GLU A 68 0.55 -26.16 16.60
N ARG A 69 1.30 -26.76 15.66
CA ARG A 69 2.11 -26.01 14.70
C ARG A 69 1.28 -25.08 13.83
N ARG A 70 0.11 -25.52 13.38
CA ARG A 70 -0.82 -24.70 12.61
C ARG A 70 -1.37 -23.53 13.42
N ILE A 71 -1.66 -23.75 14.69
CA ILE A 71 -2.13 -22.67 15.60
C ILE A 71 -1.04 -21.60 15.73
N ILE A 72 0.19 -22.01 15.95
CA ILE A 72 1.32 -21.07 16.09
C ILE A 72 1.56 -20.32 14.80
N ASP A 73 1.54 -21.00 13.66
CA ASP A 73 1.66 -20.35 12.34
C ASP A 73 0.54 -19.33 12.10
N ALA A 74 -0.70 -19.72 12.36
CA ALA A 74 -1.87 -18.85 12.21
C ALA A 74 -1.78 -17.62 13.12
N MET A 75 -1.34 -17.78 14.35
CA MET A 75 -1.12 -16.68 15.27
C MET A 75 -0.08 -15.70 14.74
N SER A 76 1.04 -16.19 14.24
CA SER A 76 2.10 -15.35 13.67
C SER A 76 1.61 -14.56 12.47
N ARG A 77 0.82 -15.16 11.60
CA ARG A 77 0.21 -14.50 10.43
C ARG A 77 -0.77 -13.42 10.85
N MET A 78 -1.56 -13.69 11.86
CA MET A 78 -2.56 -12.74 12.37
C MET A 78 -1.90 -11.52 13.00
N ILE A 79 -0.82 -11.70 13.76
CA ILE A 79 -0.06 -10.61 14.37
C ILE A 79 0.48 -9.68 13.28
N VAL A 80 1.15 -10.24 12.26
CA VAL A 80 1.69 -9.46 11.15
C VAL A 80 0.58 -8.71 10.41
N ARG A 81 -0.52 -9.39 10.09
CA ARG A 81 -1.65 -8.78 9.39
C ARG A 81 -2.23 -7.60 10.15
N LYS A 82 -2.44 -7.75 11.45
CA LYS A 82 -3.00 -6.69 12.29
C LYS A 82 -2.04 -5.52 12.47
N MET A 83 -0.75 -5.78 12.57
CA MET A 83 0.26 -4.73 12.68
C MET A 83 0.41 -3.94 11.37
N LEU A 84 0.29 -4.59 10.22
CA LEU A 84 0.42 -3.92 8.92
C LEU A 84 -0.86 -3.24 8.45
N ARG A 85 -1.99 -3.53 9.07
CA ARG A 85 -3.29 -2.97 8.65
C ARG A 85 -3.29 -1.45 8.61
N ASP A 86 -2.91 -0.81 9.70
CA ASP A 86 -2.94 0.66 9.80
C ASP A 86 -1.95 1.32 8.84
N PRO A 87 -0.69 0.90 8.74
CA PRO A 87 0.22 1.41 7.71
C PRO A 87 -0.33 1.25 6.30
N MET A 88 -0.93 0.11 5.97
CA MET A 88 -1.50 -0.13 4.63
C MET A 88 -2.66 0.79 4.31
N ILE A 89 -3.57 1.00 5.27
CA ILE A 89 -4.69 1.94 5.12
C ILE A 89 -4.13 3.36 4.94
N ARG A 90 -3.16 3.73 5.73
CA ARG A 90 -2.56 5.07 5.67
C ARG A 90 -1.85 5.33 4.34
N PHE A 91 -1.13 4.36 3.81
CA PHE A 91 -0.53 4.46 2.47
C PHE A 91 -1.59 4.68 1.39
N GLY A 92 -2.71 3.97 1.46
CA GLY A 92 -3.83 4.17 0.54
C GLY A 92 -4.41 5.58 0.62
N GLU A 93 -4.50 6.16 1.82
CA GLU A 93 -5.03 7.51 2.03
C GLU A 93 -4.10 8.61 1.49
N ILE A 94 -2.79 8.42 1.61
CA ILE A 94 -1.81 9.42 1.15
C ILE A 94 -1.42 9.26 -0.32
N ALA A 95 -1.83 8.19 -0.96
CA ALA A 95 -1.55 7.96 -2.38
C ALA A 95 -2.10 9.11 -3.22
N GLY A 96 -1.27 9.72 -4.06
CA GLY A 96 -1.62 10.86 -4.90
C GLY A 96 -1.59 12.22 -4.22
N LYS A 97 -1.32 12.28 -2.92
CA LYS A 97 -1.18 13.53 -2.20
C LYS A 97 0.26 14.05 -2.26
N GLU A 98 0.42 15.34 -1.98
CA GLU A 98 1.71 16.02 -1.98
C GLU A 98 2.73 15.36 -1.05
N GLU A 99 2.25 14.83 0.07
CA GLU A 99 3.08 14.21 1.11
C GLU A 99 3.53 12.77 0.77
N GLU A 100 3.04 12.18 -0.32
CA GLU A 100 3.33 10.79 -0.68
C GLU A 100 4.82 10.47 -0.68
N GLY A 101 5.62 11.31 -1.35
CA GLY A 101 7.06 11.11 -1.43
C GLY A 101 7.77 11.18 -0.09
N LEU A 102 7.32 12.09 0.78
CA LEU A 102 7.84 12.24 2.14
C LEU A 102 7.56 10.99 2.97
N TYR A 103 6.33 10.50 2.96
CA TYR A 103 5.94 9.27 3.67
C TYR A 103 6.67 8.04 3.14
N TRP A 104 6.82 7.93 1.82
CA TRP A 104 7.59 6.86 1.20
C TRP A 104 9.02 6.83 1.73
N ASN A 105 9.73 7.95 1.68
CA ASN A 105 11.11 8.04 2.16
C ASN A 105 11.22 7.73 3.65
N LEU A 106 10.27 8.23 4.44
CA LEU A 106 10.23 8.00 5.88
C LEU A 106 10.02 6.51 6.20
N PHE A 107 9.06 5.86 5.57
CA PHE A 107 8.80 4.43 5.79
C PHE A 107 9.96 3.56 5.32
N ARG A 108 10.54 3.88 4.17
CA ARG A 108 11.71 3.16 3.67
C ARG A 108 12.88 3.23 4.64
N ASP A 109 13.12 4.39 5.20
CA ASP A 109 14.17 4.60 6.19
C ASP A 109 13.84 3.91 7.51
N MET A 110 12.67 4.14 8.06
CA MET A 110 12.25 3.60 9.35
C MET A 110 12.18 2.08 9.39
N PHE A 111 11.70 1.46 8.33
CA PHE A 111 11.59 -0.01 8.21
C PHE A 111 12.78 -0.65 7.50
N ASN A 112 13.76 0.16 7.05
CA ASN A 112 14.96 -0.33 6.37
C ASN A 112 14.65 -1.22 5.17
N LEU A 113 13.81 -0.72 4.27
CA LEU A 113 13.30 -1.49 3.14
C LEU A 113 14.25 -1.59 1.94
N GLU A 114 15.37 -0.89 1.95
CA GLU A 114 16.37 -0.91 0.88
C GLU A 114 17.38 -2.04 1.02
N LYS A 115 17.56 -2.58 2.21
CA LYS A 115 18.55 -3.63 2.46
C LYS A 115 17.96 -5.02 2.26
N GLU A 116 18.77 -5.94 1.78
CA GLU A 116 18.45 -7.37 1.78
C GLU A 116 18.32 -7.87 3.22
N TRP A 117 17.33 -8.67 3.46
CA TRP A 117 17.04 -9.22 4.79
C TRP A 117 17.01 -10.75 4.84
#